data_feabf3786fe73d414a313c8c513f8cb6
#
_entry.id   feabf3786fe73d414a313c8c513f8cb6
#
_cell.length_a   1.000
_cell.length_b   1.000
_cell.length_c   1.000
_cell.angle_alpha   90.00
_cell.angle_beta   90.00
_cell.angle_gamma   90.00
#
_symmetry.space_group_name_H-M   'P 1'
#
loop_
_entity.id
_entity.type
_entity.pdbx_description
1 polymer ?
#
loop_
_entity_poly.entity_id
_entity_poly.type
_entity_poly.pdbx_seq_one_letter_code
_entity_poly.pdbx_strand_id
1 'polypeptide(L)'
;TNYKWDLMLPQYTNTATEEQKKAVAELMLHCGVAMDMDYNLSAAGGSGAGIFKQYNALTKFFGYNPNIYFEGRDYNTEGRWKNMIQKELIAGRPVLYSGQSTEGGHAFVLDGCDENDMYHFNWGWSGYANGYYSLSSLNPGSGGTGSGSGAYNDMQYIMLLVQPKTTGEVISGFTLEGSMDITKNQYERNESISAKFTKIWNTSTPMSGVIGLALYQGDEFITFLTTPTSISNIGVGSGWNSITFSGTIPSTVPNGKYQLHFASQKEGEKVPSMLRGLEGRSICYSVELTANSVLLSSIENSSDLYQLAPAELIGEAVEGKDISFKIQIENKGLKYEDDFAIYIRKNGALLPYTRISDYTVIPSNTSSTITITGNPDLPIGEYYAIGSYRKDDTWKQFTNSELRLVFTIKDVETGIGQTESSKGLKVIPTNIG
;
A
#
# COMPACT_ATOMS: atom_id res chain seq x y z
N THR A 1 -10.16 16.10 30.26
CA THR A 1 -10.37 17.52 29.94
C THR A 1 -11.48 17.64 28.91
N ASN A 2 -12.43 18.52 29.13
CA ASN A 2 -13.45 18.90 28.15
C ASN A 2 -12.94 20.13 27.41
N TYR A 3 -12.51 19.95 26.18
CA TYR A 3 -12.06 21.06 25.35
C TYR A 3 -13.22 21.95 24.89
N LYS A 4 -12.96 23.23 24.80
CA LYS A 4 -13.94 24.24 24.35
C LYS A 4 -13.90 24.36 22.81
N TRP A 5 -14.37 23.31 22.14
CA TRP A 5 -14.33 23.23 20.67
C TRP A 5 -15.02 24.41 19.98
N ASP A 6 -16.14 24.90 20.57
CA ASP A 6 -16.91 26.03 20.03
C ASP A 6 -16.14 27.37 20.03
N LEU A 7 -15.06 27.45 20.82
CA LEU A 7 -14.18 28.62 20.85
C LEU A 7 -12.98 28.49 19.93
N MET A 8 -12.71 27.30 19.36
CA MET A 8 -11.61 27.09 18.45
C MET A 8 -11.98 27.58 17.05
N LEU A 9 -11.13 28.42 16.47
CA LEU A 9 -11.36 29.00 15.15
C LEU A 9 -10.67 28.17 14.06
N PRO A 10 -11.26 28.07 12.88
CA PRO A 10 -10.61 27.44 11.73
C PRO A 10 -9.39 28.24 11.25
N GLN A 11 -9.35 29.54 11.54
CA GLN A 11 -8.22 30.42 11.24
C GLN A 11 -8.10 31.50 12.33
N TYR A 12 -6.89 31.73 12.83
CA TYR A 12 -6.59 32.73 13.84
C TYR A 12 -6.03 34.00 13.19
N THR A 13 -6.65 35.14 13.51
CA THR A 13 -6.23 36.47 13.10
C THR A 13 -6.00 37.36 14.32
N ASN A 14 -5.58 38.59 14.12
CA ASN A 14 -5.44 39.58 15.20
C ASN A 14 -6.77 39.91 15.90
N THR A 15 -7.91 39.52 15.35
CA THR A 15 -9.25 39.73 15.91
C THR A 15 -9.69 38.60 16.83
N ALA A 16 -8.95 37.49 16.91
CA ALA A 16 -9.27 36.40 17.80
C ALA A 16 -9.19 36.85 19.28
N THR A 17 -10.23 36.50 20.06
CA THR A 17 -10.29 36.84 21.49
C THR A 17 -9.26 36.02 22.28
N GLU A 18 -8.90 36.49 23.49
CA GLU A 18 -7.99 35.77 24.38
C GLU A 18 -8.56 34.40 24.80
N GLU A 19 -9.89 34.28 24.94
CA GLU A 19 -10.55 33.00 25.24
C GLU A 19 -10.43 32.00 24.09
N GLN A 20 -10.58 32.45 22.85
CA GLN A 20 -10.38 31.63 21.64
C GLN A 20 -8.92 31.17 21.52
N LYS A 21 -7.97 32.10 21.69
CA LYS A 21 -6.54 31.78 21.70
C LYS A 21 -6.18 30.77 22.80
N LYS A 22 -6.73 30.97 24.01
CA LYS A 22 -6.50 30.08 25.15
C LYS A 22 -7.05 28.67 24.89
N ALA A 23 -8.23 28.56 24.26
CA ALA A 23 -8.85 27.27 23.97
C ALA A 23 -7.96 26.41 23.04
N VAL A 24 -7.44 26.99 21.95
CA VAL A 24 -6.53 26.24 21.03
C VAL A 24 -5.16 25.99 21.67
N ALA A 25 -4.63 26.96 22.42
CA ALA A 25 -3.33 26.80 23.09
C ALA A 25 -3.35 25.68 24.14
N GLU A 26 -4.47 25.51 24.86
CA GLU A 26 -4.66 24.38 25.79
C GLU A 26 -4.61 23.03 25.06
N LEU A 27 -5.29 22.88 23.92
CA LEU A 27 -5.25 21.67 23.11
C LEU A 27 -3.82 21.41 22.61
N MET A 28 -3.16 22.41 22.06
CA MET A 28 -1.77 22.29 21.54
C MET A 28 -0.79 21.88 22.64
N LEU A 29 -0.92 22.47 23.84
CA LEU A 29 -0.10 22.09 25.01
C LEU A 29 -0.33 20.62 25.38
N HIS A 30 -1.59 20.19 25.46
CA HIS A 30 -1.91 18.81 25.80
C HIS A 30 -1.43 17.82 24.73
N CYS A 31 -1.51 18.16 23.45
CA CYS A 31 -0.92 17.37 22.37
C CYS A 31 0.59 17.21 22.56
N GLY A 32 1.30 18.30 22.82
CA GLY A 32 2.74 18.27 23.03
C GLY A 32 3.14 17.46 24.27
N VAL A 33 2.43 17.61 25.38
CA VAL A 33 2.65 16.81 26.60
C VAL A 33 2.37 15.33 26.33
N ALA A 34 1.28 15.00 25.64
CA ALA A 34 0.94 13.62 25.31
C ALA A 34 1.99 12.97 24.37
N MET A 35 2.60 13.77 23.50
CA MET A 35 3.70 13.36 22.62
C MET A 35 5.05 13.27 23.34
N ASP A 36 5.13 13.64 24.62
CA ASP A 36 6.41 13.77 25.32
C ASP A 36 7.40 14.64 24.49
N MET A 37 6.90 15.83 24.13
CA MET A 37 7.61 16.78 23.27
C MET A 37 8.82 17.35 24.01
N ASP A 38 9.97 17.27 23.37
CA ASP A 38 11.17 18.00 23.82
C ASP A 38 11.07 19.46 23.33
N TYR A 39 10.73 20.35 24.26
CA TYR A 39 10.56 21.78 23.97
C TYR A 39 11.88 22.53 24.04
N ASN A 40 12.33 23.06 22.90
CA ASN A 40 13.57 23.77 22.76
C ASN A 40 13.44 25.09 22.00
N LEU A 41 14.43 25.96 22.15
CA LEU A 41 14.55 27.18 21.34
C LEU A 41 14.98 26.81 19.90
N SER A 42 14.52 27.59 18.92
CA SER A 42 14.90 27.39 17.50
C SER A 42 16.41 27.36 17.31
N ALA A 43 17.18 28.20 18.05
CA ALA A 43 18.64 28.22 18.01
C ALA A 43 19.31 26.93 18.56
N ALA A 44 18.55 26.10 19.29
CA ALA A 44 19.01 24.81 19.83
C ALA A 44 18.38 23.62 19.08
N GLY A 45 17.91 23.81 17.85
CA GLY A 45 17.32 22.76 17.02
C GLY A 45 15.79 22.69 17.05
N GLY A 46 15.14 23.56 17.82
CA GLY A 46 13.66 23.60 17.91
C GLY A 46 13.07 22.49 18.79
N SER A 47 11.75 22.43 18.83
CA SER A 47 10.99 21.41 19.57
C SER A 47 10.71 20.19 18.69
N GLY A 48 10.75 18.98 19.25
CA GLY A 48 10.54 17.75 18.50
C GLY A 48 10.04 16.59 19.34
N ALA A 49 9.47 15.58 18.68
CA ALA A 49 9.12 14.29 19.26
C ALA A 49 9.22 13.18 18.23
N GLY A 50 9.54 11.95 18.68
CA GLY A 50 9.53 10.79 17.79
C GLY A 50 8.12 10.44 17.34
N ILE A 51 7.91 10.18 16.04
CA ILE A 51 6.58 9.97 15.45
C ILE A 51 5.83 8.79 16.09
N PHE A 52 6.51 7.73 16.48
CA PHE A 52 5.89 6.55 17.09
C PHE A 52 5.26 6.83 18.46
N LYS A 53 5.58 7.96 19.10
CA LYS A 53 4.91 8.41 20.31
C LYS A 53 3.43 8.79 20.06
N GLN A 54 3.06 9.10 18.80
CA GLN A 54 1.68 9.40 18.41
C GLN A 54 0.71 8.27 18.79
N TYR A 55 1.10 7.01 18.67
CA TYR A 55 0.27 5.89 19.09
C TYR A 55 -0.18 6.02 20.55
N ASN A 56 0.78 6.19 21.45
CA ASN A 56 0.49 6.35 22.88
C ASN A 56 -0.30 7.64 23.16
N ALA A 57 0.05 8.74 22.50
CA ALA A 57 -0.64 10.01 22.66
C ALA A 57 -2.14 9.85 22.34
N LEU A 58 -2.46 9.34 21.17
CA LEU A 58 -3.84 9.20 20.70
C LEU A 58 -4.62 8.16 21.52
N THR A 59 -4.05 7.00 21.79
CA THR A 59 -4.79 5.89 22.43
C THR A 59 -4.94 6.06 23.94
N LYS A 60 -3.93 6.61 24.63
CA LYS A 60 -3.96 6.76 26.10
C LYS A 60 -4.61 8.05 26.56
N PHE A 61 -4.44 9.15 25.82
CA PHE A 61 -4.85 10.47 26.29
C PHE A 61 -6.04 11.05 25.52
N PHE A 62 -6.22 10.69 24.24
CA PHE A 62 -7.30 11.24 23.41
C PHE A 62 -8.41 10.24 23.05
N GLY A 63 -8.37 9.02 23.59
CA GLY A 63 -9.46 8.05 23.48
C GLY A 63 -9.65 7.44 22.09
N TYR A 64 -8.61 7.46 21.26
CA TYR A 64 -8.61 6.82 19.93
C TYR A 64 -8.53 5.29 20.03
N ASN A 65 -8.88 4.63 18.93
CA ASN A 65 -8.88 3.18 18.84
C ASN A 65 -7.45 2.61 18.95
N PRO A 66 -7.18 1.61 19.80
CA PRO A 66 -5.87 0.98 19.91
C PRO A 66 -5.48 0.14 18.67
N ASN A 67 -6.37 -0.02 17.69
CA ASN A 67 -6.07 -0.66 16.41
C ASN A 67 -5.39 0.27 15.40
N ILE A 68 -5.12 1.53 15.76
CA ILE A 68 -4.24 2.42 14.99
C ILE A 68 -2.91 1.71 14.74
N TYR A 69 -2.39 1.79 13.52
CA TYR A 69 -1.10 1.21 13.20
C TYR A 69 -0.31 2.07 12.22
N PHE A 70 1.00 1.87 12.20
CA PHE A 70 1.91 2.53 11.26
C PHE A 70 2.22 1.63 10.07
N GLU A 71 2.48 2.27 8.94
CA GLU A 71 3.08 1.65 7.77
C GLU A 71 4.23 2.51 7.28
N GLY A 72 5.32 1.88 6.85
CA GLY A 72 6.47 2.55 6.24
C GLY A 72 6.46 2.39 4.73
N ARG A 73 6.73 3.48 3.99
CA ARG A 73 6.72 3.50 2.53
C ARG A 73 7.65 2.45 1.92
N ASP A 74 8.84 2.30 2.49
CA ASP A 74 9.90 1.43 1.98
C ASP A 74 9.53 -0.08 2.00
N TYR A 75 8.52 -0.45 2.76
CA TYR A 75 8.02 -1.84 2.87
C TYR A 75 6.77 -2.09 2.02
N ASN A 76 6.40 -1.14 1.16
CA ASN A 76 5.17 -1.18 0.38
C ASN A 76 5.43 -0.76 -1.05
N THR A 77 4.81 -1.46 -2.00
CA THR A 77 4.76 -1.03 -3.40
C THR A 77 3.97 0.28 -3.52
N GLU A 78 4.16 1.01 -4.62
CA GLU A 78 3.45 2.28 -4.84
C GLU A 78 1.93 2.09 -4.86
N GLY A 79 1.43 1.08 -5.58
CA GLY A 79 0.00 0.82 -5.65
C GLY A 79 -0.59 0.44 -4.30
N ARG A 80 0.12 -0.39 -3.51
CA ARG A 80 -0.32 -0.72 -2.15
C ARG A 80 -0.36 0.51 -1.24
N TRP A 81 0.67 1.36 -1.32
CA TRP A 81 0.74 2.61 -0.56
C TRP A 81 -0.44 3.54 -0.87
N LYS A 82 -0.70 3.78 -2.17
CA LYS A 82 -1.84 4.56 -2.63
C LYS A 82 -3.17 3.97 -2.17
N ASN A 83 -3.36 2.67 -2.36
CA ASN A 83 -4.60 1.97 -1.98
C ASN A 83 -4.90 2.08 -0.48
N MET A 84 -3.89 1.99 0.40
CA MET A 84 -4.07 2.19 1.83
C MET A 84 -4.54 3.61 2.15
N ILE A 85 -3.89 4.62 1.58
CA ILE A 85 -4.24 6.03 1.77
C ILE A 85 -5.65 6.32 1.25
N GLN A 86 -5.97 5.89 0.04
CA GLN A 86 -7.28 6.11 -0.58
C GLN A 86 -8.41 5.46 0.24
N LYS A 87 -8.20 4.27 0.79
CA LYS A 87 -9.18 3.63 1.70
C LYS A 87 -9.46 4.47 2.95
N GLU A 88 -8.44 5.09 3.53
CA GLU A 88 -8.65 6.00 4.66
C GLU A 88 -9.46 7.24 4.25
N LEU A 89 -9.09 7.88 3.14
CA LEU A 89 -9.79 9.06 2.63
C LEU A 89 -11.25 8.77 2.27
N ILE A 90 -11.52 7.66 1.59
CA ILE A 90 -12.89 7.20 1.27
C ILE A 90 -13.70 6.97 2.55
N ALA A 91 -13.07 6.47 3.60
CA ALA A 91 -13.70 6.27 4.90
C ALA A 91 -13.82 7.57 5.74
N GLY A 92 -13.43 8.72 5.18
CA GLY A 92 -13.49 10.03 5.84
C GLY A 92 -12.43 10.19 6.96
N ARG A 93 -11.35 9.45 6.91
CA ARG A 93 -10.26 9.53 7.88
C ARG A 93 -9.04 10.20 7.26
N PRO A 94 -8.60 11.36 7.76
CA PRO A 94 -7.32 11.93 7.42
C PRO A 94 -6.17 11.02 7.84
N VAL A 95 -5.09 11.03 7.07
CA VAL A 95 -3.90 10.23 7.34
C VAL A 95 -2.84 11.10 8.00
N LEU A 96 -2.38 10.70 9.18
CA LEU A 96 -1.19 11.30 9.80
C LEU A 96 0.05 10.79 9.04
N TYR A 97 0.76 11.70 8.44
CA TYR A 97 1.89 11.43 7.56
C TYR A 97 3.17 12.02 8.14
N SER A 98 4.29 11.41 7.84
CA SER A 98 5.61 11.94 8.19
C SER A 98 6.65 11.56 7.14
N GLY A 99 7.69 12.36 7.02
CA GLY A 99 8.83 12.08 6.17
C GLY A 99 10.08 12.76 6.69
N GLN A 100 11.22 12.34 6.17
CA GLN A 100 12.52 12.91 6.43
C GLN A 100 13.00 13.69 5.22
N SER A 101 13.71 14.80 5.49
CA SER A 101 14.49 15.53 4.52
C SER A 101 15.97 15.55 4.96
N THR A 102 16.85 16.13 4.16
CA THR A 102 18.26 16.31 4.53
C THR A 102 18.46 17.21 5.76
N GLU A 103 17.48 18.01 6.13
CA GLU A 103 17.55 18.98 7.23
C GLU A 103 16.73 18.58 8.45
N GLY A 104 15.97 17.48 8.38
CA GLY A 104 15.19 16.95 9.49
C GLY A 104 13.86 16.34 9.08
N GLY A 105 13.15 15.78 10.07
CA GLY A 105 11.86 15.18 9.89
C GLY A 105 10.70 16.15 10.13
N HIS A 106 9.58 15.89 9.48
CA HIS A 106 8.33 16.61 9.70
C HIS A 106 7.13 15.67 9.74
N ALA A 107 6.12 16.03 10.52
CA ALA A 107 4.83 15.35 10.56
C ALA A 107 3.73 16.31 10.08
N PHE A 108 2.87 15.83 9.23
CA PHE A 108 1.83 16.60 8.56
C PHE A 108 0.59 15.74 8.31
N VAL A 109 -0.46 16.31 7.72
CA VAL A 109 -1.73 15.61 7.47
C VAL A 109 -1.99 15.52 5.98
N LEU A 110 -2.38 14.33 5.51
CA LEU A 110 -2.93 14.09 4.20
C LEU A 110 -4.44 13.92 4.38
N ASP A 111 -5.25 14.79 3.74
CA ASP A 111 -6.69 14.89 3.97
C ASP A 111 -7.56 14.85 2.70
N GLY A 112 -6.96 14.68 1.53
CA GLY A 112 -7.69 14.56 0.27
C GLY A 112 -6.86 13.98 -0.86
N CYS A 113 -7.53 13.57 -1.93
CA CYS A 113 -6.92 13.23 -3.22
C CYS A 113 -7.85 13.65 -4.37
N ASP A 114 -7.27 13.92 -5.53
CA ASP A 114 -8.00 14.17 -6.77
C ASP A 114 -8.00 12.94 -7.69
N GLU A 115 -8.64 13.05 -8.84
CA GLU A 115 -8.74 12.01 -9.85
C GLU A 115 -7.43 11.72 -10.61
N ASN A 116 -6.41 12.56 -10.43
CA ASN A 116 -5.09 12.44 -11.07
C ASN A 116 -4.02 11.88 -10.13
N ASP A 117 -4.41 11.23 -9.03
CA ASP A 117 -3.50 10.74 -7.99
C ASP A 117 -2.64 11.85 -7.36
N MET A 118 -3.16 13.08 -7.30
CA MET A 118 -2.56 14.16 -6.54
C MET A 118 -3.23 14.23 -5.17
N TYR A 119 -2.42 14.30 -4.12
CA TYR A 119 -2.86 14.22 -2.73
C TYR A 119 -2.74 15.58 -2.05
N HIS A 120 -3.80 15.98 -1.34
CA HIS A 120 -3.81 17.23 -0.61
C HIS A 120 -3.13 17.07 0.75
N PHE A 121 -2.16 17.95 1.01
CA PHE A 121 -1.39 17.98 2.25
C PHE A 121 -1.60 19.28 3.00
N ASN A 122 -1.81 19.16 4.32
CA ASN A 122 -1.75 20.24 5.28
C ASN A 122 -0.44 20.11 6.08
N TRP A 123 0.48 21.00 5.80
CA TRP A 123 1.82 20.98 6.40
C TRP A 123 1.88 21.45 7.84
N GLY A 124 0.78 21.98 8.39
CA GLY A 124 0.75 22.54 9.75
C GLY A 124 1.45 23.91 9.89
N TRP A 125 1.73 24.60 8.78
CA TRP A 125 2.44 25.88 8.72
C TRP A 125 1.50 27.06 8.48
N SER A 126 0.42 27.14 9.24
CA SER A 126 -0.59 28.20 9.10
C SER A 126 -1.15 28.35 7.66
N GLY A 127 -1.27 27.23 6.94
CA GLY A 127 -1.73 27.19 5.56
C GLY A 127 -0.64 27.39 4.50
N TYR A 128 0.58 27.74 4.91
CA TYR A 128 1.67 27.88 3.94
C TYR A 128 1.97 26.52 3.28
N ALA A 129 2.14 26.57 1.95
CA ALA A 129 2.41 25.41 1.09
C ALA A 129 1.33 24.29 1.11
N ASN A 130 0.18 24.48 1.79
CA ASN A 130 -0.91 23.51 1.65
C ASN A 130 -1.33 23.42 0.19
N GLY A 131 -1.58 22.19 -0.28
CA GLY A 131 -1.91 21.94 -1.69
C GLY A 131 -1.75 20.49 -2.09
N TYR A 132 -1.81 20.25 -3.39
CA TYR A 132 -1.75 18.94 -3.98
C TYR A 132 -0.33 18.55 -4.40
N TYR A 133 0.10 17.37 -4.00
CA TYR A 133 1.43 16.82 -4.28
C TYR A 133 1.33 15.36 -4.73
N SER A 134 2.31 14.90 -5.52
CA SER A 134 2.52 13.48 -5.74
C SER A 134 3.15 12.84 -4.49
N LEU A 135 2.76 11.61 -4.14
CA LEU A 135 3.35 10.87 -3.03
C LEU A 135 4.85 10.58 -3.19
N SER A 136 5.37 10.65 -4.41
CA SER A 136 6.79 10.49 -4.73
C SER A 136 7.58 11.81 -4.71
N SER A 137 6.91 12.96 -4.51
CA SER A 137 7.54 14.28 -4.56
C SER A 137 6.91 15.25 -3.56
N LEU A 138 7.21 15.06 -2.29
CA LEU A 138 6.71 15.87 -1.18
C LEU A 138 7.69 17.03 -0.91
N ASN A 139 7.67 18.03 -1.79
CA ASN A 139 8.55 19.20 -1.70
C ASN A 139 7.77 20.50 -1.54
N PRO A 140 7.39 20.89 -0.31
CA PRO A 140 6.70 22.15 -0.05
C PRO A 140 7.61 23.39 -0.12
N GLY A 141 8.90 23.22 -0.33
CA GLY A 141 9.88 24.30 -0.24
C GLY A 141 10.20 24.67 1.22
N SER A 142 10.96 25.74 1.39
CA SER A 142 11.32 26.30 2.70
C SER A 142 10.33 27.40 3.09
N GLY A 143 9.64 27.29 4.20
CA GLY A 143 8.69 28.36 4.54
C GLY A 143 7.93 28.25 5.84
N GLY A 144 8.00 27.13 6.56
CA GLY A 144 7.29 26.97 7.83
C GLY A 144 8.21 26.93 9.03
N THR A 145 7.66 27.13 10.22
CA THR A 145 8.39 26.90 11.47
C THR A 145 8.73 25.40 11.57
N GLY A 146 10.02 25.07 11.64
CA GLY A 146 10.49 23.68 11.61
C GLY A 146 10.61 23.09 10.21
N SER A 147 10.42 23.89 9.14
CA SER A 147 10.69 23.46 7.78
C SER A 147 12.20 23.42 7.49
N GLY A 148 12.66 22.33 6.89
CA GLY A 148 13.92 22.27 6.19
C GLY A 148 13.78 22.70 4.73
N SER A 149 14.90 22.87 4.02
CA SER A 149 14.90 23.20 2.59
C SER A 149 14.71 21.98 1.69
N GLY A 150 14.54 20.78 2.23
CA GLY A 150 14.49 19.52 1.50
C GLY A 150 13.07 18.96 1.30
N ALA A 151 12.97 18.03 0.39
CA ALA A 151 11.76 17.23 0.19
C ALA A 151 11.66 16.13 1.25
N TYR A 152 10.44 15.88 1.77
CA TYR A 152 10.18 14.85 2.79
C TYR A 152 9.92 13.47 2.16
N ASN A 153 10.83 13.05 1.27
CA ASN A 153 10.66 11.84 0.47
C ASN A 153 11.29 10.59 1.10
N ASP A 154 12.12 10.77 2.14
CA ASP A 154 12.81 9.65 2.79
C ASP A 154 12.07 9.23 4.06
N MET A 155 12.22 7.95 4.46
CA MET A 155 11.66 7.38 5.68
C MET A 155 10.20 7.80 5.92
N GLN A 156 9.38 7.71 4.90
CA GLN A 156 7.97 8.07 4.99
C GLN A 156 7.19 7.04 5.80
N TYR A 157 6.37 7.53 6.73
CA TYR A 157 5.43 6.73 7.50
C TYR A 157 4.05 7.34 7.47
N ILE A 158 3.04 6.48 7.48
CA ILE A 158 1.64 6.86 7.68
C ILE A 158 1.06 6.14 8.90
N MET A 159 0.12 6.80 9.55
CA MET A 159 -0.71 6.21 10.59
C MET A 159 -2.12 6.04 10.06
N LEU A 160 -2.63 4.82 10.15
CA LEU A 160 -3.90 4.37 9.60
C LEU A 160 -4.89 3.99 10.70
N LEU A 161 -6.18 3.93 10.39
CA LEU A 161 -7.29 3.66 11.30
C LEU A 161 -7.36 4.67 12.45
N VAL A 162 -7.01 5.93 12.20
CA VAL A 162 -7.11 7.02 13.17
C VAL A 162 -8.57 7.43 13.32
N GLN A 163 -9.25 6.81 14.28
CA GLN A 163 -10.69 6.97 14.52
C GLN A 163 -11.02 6.81 16.01
N PRO A 164 -12.19 7.27 16.48
CA PRO A 164 -12.67 7.01 17.83
C PRO A 164 -12.69 5.51 18.14
N LYS A 165 -12.63 5.14 19.40
CA LYS A 165 -12.60 3.75 19.84
C LYS A 165 -13.82 2.98 19.35
N THR A 166 -13.59 1.98 18.49
CA THR A 166 -14.59 1.06 17.94
C THR A 166 -14.09 -0.38 18.06
N THR A 167 -14.95 -1.36 17.82
CA THR A 167 -14.53 -2.75 17.59
C THR A 167 -14.00 -2.85 16.16
N GLY A 168 -12.82 -3.44 15.96
CA GLY A 168 -12.21 -3.57 14.64
C GLY A 168 -11.15 -4.67 14.61
N GLU A 169 -10.61 -4.92 13.42
CA GLU A 169 -9.53 -5.87 13.24
C GLU A 169 -8.27 -5.44 13.99
N VAL A 170 -7.58 -6.44 14.52
CA VAL A 170 -6.26 -6.30 15.11
C VAL A 170 -5.25 -6.57 14.00
N ILE A 171 -4.35 -5.62 13.76
CA ILE A 171 -3.30 -5.75 12.74
C ILE A 171 -1.96 -5.80 13.44
N SER A 172 -1.19 -6.85 13.17
CA SER A 172 0.21 -6.95 13.55
C SER A 172 1.12 -6.76 12.34
N GLY A 173 2.35 -6.35 12.60
CA GLY A 173 3.31 -6.23 11.52
C GLY A 173 4.72 -6.00 12.05
N PHE A 174 5.60 -6.95 11.74
CA PHE A 174 7.03 -6.74 11.81
C PHE A 174 7.58 -6.54 10.41
N THR A 175 8.61 -5.73 10.31
CA THR A 175 9.36 -5.49 9.08
C THR A 175 10.80 -5.93 9.23
N LEU A 176 11.38 -6.42 8.12
CA LEU A 176 12.77 -6.84 8.02
C LEU A 176 13.52 -5.81 7.16
N GLU A 177 14.37 -5.03 7.80
CA GLU A 177 15.31 -4.13 7.13
C GLU A 177 16.56 -4.88 6.63
N GLY A 178 16.98 -5.93 7.34
CA GLY A 178 18.12 -6.76 6.98
C GLY A 178 17.77 -7.95 6.10
N SER A 179 18.20 -9.15 6.50
CA SER A 179 18.02 -10.40 5.76
C SER A 179 17.58 -11.55 6.65
N MET A 180 17.02 -12.57 6.02
CA MET A 180 16.88 -13.91 6.57
C MET A 180 18.03 -14.78 6.04
N ASP A 181 18.86 -15.32 6.92
CA ASP A 181 20.03 -16.10 6.56
C ASP A 181 19.91 -17.54 7.08
N ILE A 182 20.10 -18.51 6.19
CA ILE A 182 20.19 -19.93 6.48
C ILE A 182 21.52 -20.45 5.94
N THR A 183 22.29 -21.13 6.78
CA THR A 183 23.68 -21.51 6.46
C THR A 183 23.81 -22.74 5.57
N LYS A 184 22.74 -23.53 5.45
CA LYS A 184 22.71 -24.80 4.73
C LYS A 184 21.44 -24.86 3.89
N ASN A 185 21.53 -25.23 2.64
CA ASN A 185 20.38 -25.25 1.72
C ASN A 185 19.77 -26.67 1.52
N GLN A 186 20.35 -27.70 2.12
CA GLN A 186 19.81 -29.06 2.07
C GLN A 186 19.88 -29.71 3.45
N TYR A 187 18.77 -30.27 3.90
CA TYR A 187 18.58 -30.93 5.19
C TYR A 187 17.95 -32.28 5.00
N GLU A 188 18.17 -33.19 5.97
CA GLU A 188 17.35 -34.39 6.09
C GLU A 188 15.94 -34.00 6.58
N ARG A 189 14.96 -34.88 6.34
CA ARG A 189 13.53 -34.60 6.65
C ARG A 189 13.28 -34.23 8.13
N ASN A 190 14.07 -34.80 9.03
CA ASN A 190 13.95 -34.61 10.49
C ASN A 190 15.04 -33.70 11.07
N GLU A 191 15.86 -33.08 10.23
CA GLU A 191 16.93 -32.19 10.68
C GLU A 191 16.36 -30.82 11.06
N SER A 192 16.93 -30.22 12.09
CA SER A 192 16.53 -28.85 12.52
C SER A 192 17.11 -27.80 11.58
N ILE A 193 16.25 -26.94 11.11
CA ILE A 193 16.58 -25.75 10.28
C ILE A 193 16.78 -24.56 11.24
N SER A 194 17.89 -23.86 11.09
CA SER A 194 18.18 -22.65 11.85
C SER A 194 18.20 -21.44 10.92
N ALA A 195 17.34 -20.48 11.20
CA ALA A 195 17.22 -19.23 10.44
C ALA A 195 17.54 -18.03 11.33
N LYS A 196 18.50 -17.21 10.89
CA LYS A 196 18.88 -15.96 11.54
C LYS A 196 18.25 -14.80 10.79
N PHE A 197 17.61 -13.91 11.54
CA PHE A 197 17.04 -12.67 11.04
C PHE A 197 17.81 -11.48 11.60
N THR A 198 18.05 -10.49 10.77
CA THR A 198 18.76 -9.27 11.16
C THR A 198 17.87 -8.04 10.97
N LYS A 199 17.93 -7.09 11.92
CA LYS A 199 17.17 -5.83 11.87
C LYS A 199 15.65 -6.02 11.66
N ILE A 200 15.00 -6.69 12.62
CA ILE A 200 13.55 -6.84 12.66
C ILE A 200 12.96 -5.77 13.58
N TRP A 201 11.95 -5.06 13.11
CA TRP A 201 11.30 -3.98 13.83
C TRP A 201 9.78 -4.15 13.86
N ASN A 202 9.16 -3.87 15.00
CA ASN A 202 7.72 -3.66 15.05
C ASN A 202 7.42 -2.26 14.51
N THR A 203 6.84 -2.15 13.33
CA THR A 203 6.47 -0.87 12.70
C THR A 203 4.96 -0.63 12.71
N SER A 204 4.18 -1.49 13.34
CA SER A 204 2.72 -1.47 13.28
C SER A 204 2.09 -0.93 14.57
N THR A 205 1.73 -1.80 15.50
CA THR A 205 1.15 -1.44 16.82
C THR A 205 1.96 -2.10 17.93
N PRO A 206 1.90 -1.61 19.19
CA PRO A 206 2.48 -2.37 20.29
C PRO A 206 1.95 -3.80 20.30
N MET A 207 2.84 -4.77 20.41
CA MET A 207 2.52 -6.18 20.21
C MET A 207 2.83 -7.02 21.45
N SER A 208 1.83 -7.75 21.91
CA SER A 208 1.96 -8.95 22.72
C SER A 208 1.42 -10.14 21.94
N GLY A 209 2.04 -11.30 22.07
CA GLY A 209 1.65 -12.48 21.32
C GLY A 209 2.81 -13.44 21.13
N VAL A 210 2.95 -14.01 19.96
CA VAL A 210 4.02 -14.97 19.65
C VAL A 210 4.72 -14.65 18.34
N ILE A 211 6.00 -15.04 18.24
CA ILE A 211 6.82 -14.95 17.03
C ILE A 211 7.56 -16.27 16.80
N GLY A 212 7.89 -16.59 15.56
CA GLY A 212 8.64 -17.79 15.25
C GLY A 212 8.92 -18.02 13.78
N LEU A 213 9.60 -19.12 13.50
CA LEU A 213 9.85 -19.62 12.15
C LEU A 213 8.66 -20.47 11.73
N ALA A 214 8.04 -20.14 10.59
CA ALA A 214 6.78 -20.72 10.15
C ALA A 214 6.82 -21.16 8.69
N LEU A 215 6.04 -22.17 8.38
CA LEU A 215 5.86 -22.72 7.03
C LEU A 215 4.54 -22.22 6.47
N TYR A 216 4.58 -21.78 5.22
CA TYR A 216 3.43 -21.31 4.44
C TYR A 216 3.33 -22.06 3.12
N GLN A 217 2.12 -22.18 2.59
CA GLN A 217 1.88 -22.60 1.21
C GLN A 217 1.13 -21.49 0.49
N GLY A 218 1.84 -20.77 -0.38
CA GLY A 218 1.34 -19.47 -0.84
C GLY A 218 1.21 -18.51 0.35
N ASP A 219 0.02 -17.94 0.53
CA ASP A 219 -0.29 -17.04 1.66
C ASP A 219 -0.96 -17.79 2.83
N GLU A 220 -1.14 -19.10 2.73
CA GLU A 220 -1.77 -19.93 3.76
C GLU A 220 -0.74 -20.37 4.81
N PHE A 221 -1.00 -20.04 6.08
CA PHE A 221 -0.20 -20.52 7.20
C PHE A 221 -0.42 -22.03 7.41
N ILE A 222 0.67 -22.79 7.45
CA ILE A 222 0.62 -24.23 7.68
C ILE A 222 0.95 -24.56 9.14
N THR A 223 2.12 -24.15 9.63
CA THR A 223 2.56 -24.44 11.00
C THR A 223 3.79 -23.62 11.39
N PHE A 224 4.01 -23.43 12.68
CA PHE A 224 5.33 -23.10 13.19
C PHE A 224 6.24 -24.35 13.21
N LEU A 225 7.54 -24.17 12.99
CA LEU A 225 8.51 -25.26 13.02
C LEU A 225 8.80 -25.75 14.44
N THR A 226 8.53 -24.94 15.42
CA THR A 226 8.65 -25.25 16.86
C THR A 226 7.62 -24.41 17.63
N THR A 227 7.51 -24.65 18.94
CA THR A 227 6.69 -23.77 19.80
C THR A 227 7.13 -22.31 19.62
N PRO A 228 6.26 -21.43 19.20
CA PRO A 228 6.63 -20.05 18.96
C PRO A 228 6.98 -19.33 20.28
N THR A 229 7.86 -18.34 20.20
CA THR A 229 8.34 -17.55 21.33
C THR A 229 7.30 -16.50 21.73
N SER A 230 6.92 -16.50 23.01
CA SER A 230 6.05 -15.46 23.56
C SER A 230 6.79 -14.14 23.67
N ILE A 231 6.11 -13.06 23.28
CA ILE A 231 6.57 -11.67 23.42
C ILE A 231 5.52 -10.85 24.13
N SER A 232 5.95 -9.82 24.86
CA SER A 232 5.06 -8.94 25.61
C SER A 232 5.45 -7.49 25.39
N ASN A 233 4.46 -6.67 25.01
CA ASN A 233 4.54 -5.23 24.89
C ASN A 233 5.75 -4.71 24.08
N ILE A 234 6.03 -5.33 22.94
CA ILE A 234 7.03 -4.82 21.98
C ILE A 234 6.45 -3.55 21.36
N GLY A 235 7.02 -2.41 21.73
CA GLY A 235 6.56 -1.09 21.25
C GLY A 235 6.82 -0.87 19.75
N VAL A 236 6.13 0.11 19.18
CA VAL A 236 6.41 0.57 17.81
C VAL A 236 7.83 1.16 17.75
N GLY A 237 8.57 0.85 16.69
CA GLY A 237 9.99 1.19 16.55
C GLY A 237 10.93 0.31 17.37
N SER A 238 10.44 -0.69 18.11
CA SER A 238 11.23 -1.64 18.88
C SER A 238 11.36 -2.98 18.16
N GLY A 239 12.44 -3.70 18.42
CA GLY A 239 12.69 -5.00 17.79
C GLY A 239 14.05 -5.57 18.11
N TRP A 240 14.62 -6.30 17.16
CA TRP A 240 15.90 -7.01 17.36
C TRP A 240 16.89 -6.69 16.23
N ASN A 241 18.12 -6.33 16.60
CA ASN A 241 19.23 -6.26 15.64
C ASN A 241 19.54 -7.64 15.05
N SER A 242 19.32 -8.71 15.81
CA SER A 242 19.45 -10.08 15.34
C SER A 242 18.65 -11.02 16.24
N ILE A 243 17.94 -11.96 15.62
CA ILE A 243 17.23 -13.04 16.32
C ILE A 243 17.35 -14.32 15.49
N THR A 244 17.43 -15.47 16.15
CA THR A 244 17.54 -16.77 15.50
C THR A 244 16.43 -17.69 16.00
N PHE A 245 15.78 -18.38 15.07
CA PHE A 245 14.82 -19.44 15.35
C PHE A 245 15.31 -20.75 14.74
N SER A 246 15.09 -21.84 15.45
CA SER A 246 15.44 -23.18 14.97
C SER A 246 14.26 -24.11 15.19
N GLY A 247 13.99 -24.97 14.23
CA GLY A 247 12.93 -25.96 14.34
C GLY A 247 12.94 -26.96 13.21
N THR A 248 12.13 -27.99 13.35
CA THR A 248 12.02 -29.10 12.39
C THR A 248 10.65 -29.04 11.73
N ILE A 249 10.57 -29.26 10.43
CA ILE A 249 9.29 -29.37 9.75
C ILE A 249 8.58 -30.64 10.26
N PRO A 250 7.36 -30.52 10.84
CA PRO A 250 6.63 -31.64 11.37
C PRO A 250 6.41 -32.75 10.33
N SER A 251 6.52 -34.02 10.76
CA SER A 251 6.32 -35.19 9.89
C SER A 251 4.89 -35.25 9.29
N THR A 252 3.92 -34.58 9.91
CA THR A 252 2.54 -34.47 9.43
C THR A 252 2.38 -33.56 8.22
N VAL A 253 3.38 -32.71 7.92
CA VAL A 253 3.33 -31.84 6.72
C VAL A 253 3.58 -32.71 5.48
N PRO A 254 2.67 -32.73 4.48
CA PRO A 254 2.85 -33.52 3.27
C PRO A 254 4.07 -33.10 2.45
N ASN A 255 4.57 -34.01 1.59
CA ASN A 255 5.55 -33.63 0.59
C ASN A 255 4.96 -32.56 -0.35
N GLY A 256 5.78 -31.58 -0.74
CA GLY A 256 5.30 -30.48 -1.59
C GLY A 256 6.22 -29.26 -1.58
N LYS A 257 5.72 -28.17 -2.14
CA LYS A 257 6.41 -26.89 -2.17
C LYS A 257 5.78 -25.93 -1.17
N TYR A 258 6.63 -25.30 -0.38
CA TYR A 258 6.26 -24.38 0.69
C TYR A 258 7.19 -23.17 0.70
N GLN A 259 6.95 -22.27 1.64
CA GLN A 259 7.81 -21.13 1.94
C GLN A 259 8.07 -21.06 3.44
N LEU A 260 9.29 -20.72 3.81
CA LEU A 260 9.72 -20.56 5.18
C LEU A 260 9.88 -19.08 5.50
N HIS A 261 9.11 -18.59 6.47
CA HIS A 261 9.03 -17.21 6.86
C HIS A 261 9.24 -17.00 8.36
N PHE A 262 9.65 -15.79 8.74
CA PHE A 262 9.32 -15.29 10.07
C PHE A 262 7.82 -14.99 10.11
N ALA A 263 7.18 -15.38 11.20
CA ALA A 263 5.77 -15.10 11.43
C ALA A 263 5.55 -14.53 12.82
N SER A 264 4.56 -13.64 12.92
CA SER A 264 4.09 -13.07 14.17
C SER A 264 2.57 -13.25 14.27
N GLN A 265 2.10 -13.49 15.50
CA GLN A 265 0.67 -13.56 15.78
C GLN A 265 0.38 -12.75 17.02
N LYS A 266 -0.30 -11.62 16.85
CA LYS A 266 -0.73 -10.76 17.96
C LYS A 266 -1.82 -11.46 18.75
N GLU A 267 -1.87 -11.20 20.04
CA GLU A 267 -2.96 -11.67 20.90
C GLU A 267 -4.32 -11.22 20.33
N GLY A 268 -5.21 -12.20 20.09
CA GLY A 268 -6.51 -11.98 19.44
C GLY A 268 -6.54 -12.17 17.92
N GLU A 269 -5.41 -12.26 17.24
CA GLU A 269 -5.36 -12.66 15.82
C GLU A 269 -5.61 -14.16 15.66
N LYS A 270 -6.32 -14.53 14.58
CA LYS A 270 -6.64 -15.94 14.28
C LYS A 270 -5.52 -16.65 13.53
N VAL A 271 -4.78 -15.93 12.72
CA VAL A 271 -3.77 -16.48 11.83
C VAL A 271 -2.49 -15.64 11.97
N PRO A 272 -1.31 -16.27 12.06
CA PRO A 272 -0.04 -15.56 12.06
C PRO A 272 0.17 -14.77 10.76
N SER A 273 0.74 -13.58 10.91
CA SER A 273 1.09 -12.69 9.80
C SER A 273 2.56 -12.89 9.40
N MET A 274 2.81 -12.93 8.09
CA MET A 274 4.16 -12.91 7.54
C MET A 274 4.82 -11.56 7.75
N LEU A 275 6.13 -11.58 7.97
CA LEU A 275 6.99 -10.43 7.96
C LEU A 275 6.98 -9.75 6.58
N ARG A 276 7.04 -8.43 6.56
CA ARG A 276 7.38 -7.65 5.36
C ARG A 276 8.84 -7.24 5.34
N GLY A 277 9.42 -7.09 4.17
CA GLY A 277 10.80 -6.68 4.00
C GLY A 277 10.98 -5.69 2.86
N LEU A 278 12.17 -5.14 2.76
CA LEU A 278 12.56 -4.29 1.65
C LEU A 278 12.58 -5.09 0.34
N GLU A 279 12.23 -4.44 -0.75
CA GLU A 279 12.30 -5.03 -2.08
C GLU A 279 13.73 -5.48 -2.41
N GLY A 280 13.88 -6.58 -3.15
CA GLY A 280 15.18 -7.16 -3.51
C GLY A 280 15.95 -7.80 -2.35
N ARG A 281 15.43 -7.79 -1.12
CA ARG A 281 16.05 -8.48 0.02
C ARG A 281 15.53 -9.90 0.16
N SER A 282 16.39 -10.82 0.60
CA SER A 282 15.97 -12.16 0.96
C SER A 282 15.22 -12.14 2.29
N ILE A 283 13.90 -12.36 2.24
CA ILE A 283 13.01 -12.31 3.42
C ILE A 283 12.41 -13.67 3.76
N CYS A 284 12.54 -14.64 2.85
CA CYS A 284 12.03 -16.01 3.02
C CYS A 284 12.81 -16.98 2.16
N TYR A 285 12.54 -18.28 2.36
CA TYR A 285 13.09 -19.35 1.56
C TYR A 285 11.98 -20.21 0.96
N SER A 286 12.13 -20.62 -0.31
CA SER A 286 11.35 -21.72 -0.85
C SER A 286 11.78 -23.02 -0.21
N VAL A 287 10.82 -23.91 0.00
CA VAL A 287 11.01 -25.23 0.61
C VAL A 287 10.48 -26.28 -0.35
N GLU A 288 11.34 -27.12 -0.88
CA GLU A 288 10.92 -28.35 -1.55
C GLU A 288 11.06 -29.53 -0.59
N LEU A 289 9.91 -30.08 -0.17
CA LEU A 289 9.82 -31.11 0.85
C LEU A 289 9.55 -32.45 0.21
N THR A 290 10.44 -33.41 0.46
CA THR A 290 10.29 -34.81 0.02
C THR A 290 10.18 -35.75 1.24
N ALA A 291 10.01 -37.01 1.00
CA ALA A 291 9.99 -38.02 2.08
C ALA A 291 11.29 -38.02 2.92
N ASN A 292 12.44 -37.71 2.30
CA ASN A 292 13.75 -37.88 2.93
C ASN A 292 14.54 -36.57 3.11
N SER A 293 14.16 -35.50 2.40
CA SER A 293 14.95 -34.27 2.35
C SER A 293 14.12 -33.01 2.34
N VAL A 294 14.74 -31.92 2.76
CA VAL A 294 14.26 -30.53 2.64
C VAL A 294 15.31 -29.78 1.84
N LEU A 295 14.92 -29.22 0.71
CA LEU A 295 15.75 -28.33 -0.09
C LEU A 295 15.26 -26.89 0.08
N LEU A 296 16.16 -25.98 0.40
CA LEU A 296 15.89 -24.57 0.62
C LEU A 296 16.57 -23.70 -0.44
N SER A 297 15.86 -22.72 -0.94
CA SER A 297 16.42 -21.69 -1.82
C SER A 297 15.92 -20.32 -1.36
N SER A 298 16.84 -19.36 -1.25
CA SER A 298 16.51 -17.98 -0.93
C SER A 298 15.57 -17.38 -1.97
N ILE A 299 14.55 -16.66 -1.53
CA ILE A 299 13.63 -15.91 -2.39
C ILE A 299 13.83 -14.43 -2.09
N GLU A 300 14.07 -13.65 -3.13
CA GLU A 300 14.01 -12.19 -3.05
C GLU A 300 12.57 -11.72 -2.86
N ASN A 301 12.38 -10.62 -2.14
CA ASN A 301 11.08 -9.99 -1.96
C ASN A 301 10.61 -9.36 -3.28
N SER A 302 10.16 -10.17 -4.19
CA SER A 302 9.61 -9.74 -5.48
C SER A 302 8.58 -10.74 -6.02
N SER A 303 7.60 -10.24 -6.76
CA SER A 303 6.69 -11.06 -7.56
C SER A 303 7.37 -11.47 -8.87
N ASP A 304 6.87 -12.56 -9.47
CA ASP A 304 7.34 -13.09 -10.75
C ASP A 304 6.12 -13.46 -11.61
N LEU A 305 5.68 -12.51 -12.44
CA LEU A 305 4.41 -12.58 -13.15
C LEU A 305 4.57 -13.06 -14.59
N TYR A 306 3.66 -13.93 -15.01
CA TYR A 306 3.56 -14.48 -16.36
C TYR A 306 2.12 -14.35 -16.88
N GLN A 307 1.93 -13.73 -18.03
CA GLN A 307 0.68 -13.78 -18.75
C GLN A 307 0.56 -15.14 -19.46
N LEU A 308 -0.54 -15.87 -19.21
CA LEU A 308 -0.69 -17.25 -19.69
C LEU A 308 -1.33 -17.35 -21.09
N ALA A 309 -2.18 -16.38 -21.44
CA ALA A 309 -2.89 -16.32 -22.72
C ALA A 309 -3.14 -14.86 -23.12
N PRO A 310 -3.49 -14.57 -24.40
CA PRO A 310 -4.00 -13.27 -24.77
C PRO A 310 -5.17 -12.86 -23.87
N ALA A 311 -5.29 -11.56 -23.58
CA ALA A 311 -6.46 -11.06 -22.84
C ALA A 311 -7.74 -11.29 -23.65
N GLU A 312 -8.87 -11.40 -22.98
CA GLU A 312 -10.21 -11.47 -23.58
C GLU A 312 -10.88 -10.11 -23.44
N LEU A 313 -11.43 -9.57 -24.54
CA LEU A 313 -12.29 -8.40 -24.52
C LEU A 313 -13.69 -8.83 -24.03
N ILE A 314 -14.20 -8.17 -22.98
CA ILE A 314 -15.54 -8.41 -22.45
C ILE A 314 -16.50 -7.41 -23.12
N GLY A 315 -17.41 -7.89 -23.97
CA GLY A 315 -18.34 -7.03 -24.70
C GLY A 315 -17.70 -6.37 -25.90
N GLU A 316 -18.11 -5.15 -26.24
CA GLU A 316 -17.62 -4.38 -27.36
C GLU A 316 -16.77 -3.20 -26.90
N ALA A 317 -15.72 -2.89 -27.64
CA ALA A 317 -14.94 -1.68 -27.45
C ALA A 317 -15.56 -0.53 -28.26
N VAL A 318 -16.03 0.51 -27.59
CA VAL A 318 -16.69 1.67 -28.18
C VAL A 318 -15.97 2.94 -27.73
N GLU A 319 -15.78 3.88 -28.68
CA GLU A 319 -15.10 5.16 -28.41
C GLU A 319 -15.77 5.93 -27.26
N GLY A 320 -14.96 6.46 -26.35
CA GLY A 320 -15.43 7.24 -25.18
C GLY A 320 -16.20 6.44 -24.13
N LYS A 321 -16.19 5.10 -24.21
CA LYS A 321 -16.80 4.20 -23.23
C LYS A 321 -15.74 3.38 -22.50
N ASP A 322 -16.13 2.90 -21.30
CA ASP A 322 -15.33 1.93 -20.59
C ASP A 322 -15.23 0.62 -21.38
N ILE A 323 -14.01 0.09 -21.43
CA ILE A 323 -13.68 -1.18 -22.04
C ILE A 323 -13.20 -2.12 -20.95
N SER A 324 -13.67 -3.36 -20.96
CA SER A 324 -13.27 -4.37 -19.99
C SER A 324 -12.46 -5.48 -20.63
N PHE A 325 -11.38 -5.86 -19.95
CA PHE A 325 -10.53 -6.98 -20.37
C PHE A 325 -10.41 -7.97 -19.22
N LYS A 326 -10.41 -9.25 -19.57
CA LYS A 326 -10.12 -10.36 -18.69
C LYS A 326 -8.78 -10.96 -19.08
N ILE A 327 -7.89 -11.17 -18.11
CA ILE A 327 -6.52 -11.67 -18.33
C ILE A 327 -6.15 -12.73 -17.30
N GLN A 328 -5.40 -13.76 -17.73
CA GLN A 328 -4.91 -14.82 -16.85
C GLN A 328 -3.43 -14.62 -16.58
N ILE A 329 -3.09 -14.52 -15.29
CA ILE A 329 -1.72 -14.27 -14.82
C ILE A 329 -1.32 -15.36 -13.84
N GLU A 330 -0.13 -15.93 -14.01
CA GLU A 330 0.54 -16.79 -13.05
C GLU A 330 1.60 -15.97 -12.30
N ASN A 331 1.61 -16.07 -10.97
CA ASN A 331 2.65 -15.50 -10.12
C ASN A 331 3.50 -16.65 -9.52
N LYS A 332 4.76 -16.75 -9.91
CA LYS A 332 5.73 -17.74 -9.38
C LYS A 332 6.58 -17.20 -8.24
N GLY A 333 6.50 -15.87 -7.98
CA GLY A 333 7.21 -15.19 -6.91
C GLY A 333 6.37 -15.03 -5.65
N LEU A 334 6.74 -14.03 -4.83
CA LEU A 334 5.95 -13.61 -3.68
C LEU A 334 4.68 -12.88 -4.12
N LYS A 335 3.79 -12.64 -3.17
CA LYS A 335 2.50 -11.96 -3.41
C LYS A 335 2.72 -10.65 -4.15
N TYR A 336 1.99 -10.45 -5.24
CA TYR A 336 1.90 -9.18 -5.95
C TYR A 336 0.79 -8.34 -5.33
N GLU A 337 1.11 -7.13 -4.93
CA GLU A 337 0.17 -6.14 -4.37
C GLU A 337 0.51 -4.76 -4.94
N ASP A 338 0.09 -4.50 -6.18
CA ASP A 338 0.39 -3.24 -6.87
C ASP A 338 -0.60 -3.01 -8.03
N ASP A 339 -0.45 -1.88 -8.74
CA ASP A 339 -1.24 -1.58 -9.93
C ASP A 339 -0.90 -2.53 -11.07
N PHE A 340 -1.92 -3.21 -11.59
CA PHE A 340 -1.86 -4.03 -12.79
C PHE A 340 -2.66 -3.35 -13.90
N ALA A 341 -2.19 -3.41 -15.15
CA ALA A 341 -2.81 -2.70 -16.26
C ALA A 341 -2.97 -3.57 -17.49
N ILE A 342 -3.89 -3.17 -18.35
CA ILE A 342 -3.88 -3.50 -19.76
C ILE A 342 -3.24 -2.35 -20.52
N TYR A 343 -2.10 -2.60 -21.12
CA TYR A 343 -1.44 -1.69 -22.05
C TYR A 343 -2.09 -1.82 -23.42
N ILE A 344 -2.60 -0.71 -23.94
CA ILE A 344 -3.30 -0.65 -25.22
C ILE A 344 -2.52 0.25 -26.17
N ARG A 345 -2.26 -0.22 -27.38
CA ARG A 345 -1.51 0.53 -28.37
C ARG A 345 -2.09 0.32 -29.77
N LYS A 346 -2.03 1.35 -30.61
CA LYS A 346 -2.47 1.26 -31.99
C LYS A 346 -1.67 0.20 -32.76
N ASN A 347 -2.37 -0.70 -33.45
CA ASN A 347 -1.74 -1.78 -34.19
C ASN A 347 -0.89 -1.20 -35.32
N GLY A 348 0.35 -1.68 -35.46
CA GLY A 348 1.29 -1.22 -36.49
C GLY A 348 1.92 0.18 -36.27
N ALA A 349 1.61 0.89 -35.16
CA ALA A 349 2.13 2.23 -34.88
C ALA A 349 2.67 2.37 -33.45
N LEU A 350 3.49 3.40 -33.20
CA LEU A 350 3.99 3.70 -31.86
C LEU A 350 2.97 4.48 -31.02
N LEU A 351 2.14 5.28 -31.61
CA LEU A 351 1.15 6.14 -30.99
C LEU A 351 -0.20 6.00 -31.72
N PRO A 352 -1.34 6.24 -31.07
CA PRO A 352 -1.48 6.46 -29.63
C PRO A 352 -1.35 5.16 -28.81
N TYR A 353 -1.04 5.33 -27.55
CA TYR A 353 -1.08 4.25 -26.56
C TYR A 353 -1.62 4.76 -25.23
N THR A 354 -2.14 3.87 -24.42
CA THR A 354 -2.61 4.17 -23.05
C THR A 354 -2.51 2.93 -22.16
N ARG A 355 -2.82 3.08 -20.89
CA ARG A 355 -3.03 2.00 -19.93
C ARG A 355 -4.34 2.26 -19.19
N ILE A 356 -5.11 1.22 -19.02
CA ILE A 356 -6.18 1.17 -18.03
C ILE A 356 -5.70 0.24 -16.89
N SER A 357 -5.73 0.71 -15.66
CA SER A 357 -5.12 0.01 -14.53
C SER A 357 -6.04 -0.04 -13.32
N ASP A 358 -5.82 -1.03 -12.47
CA ASP A 358 -6.45 -1.16 -11.18
C ASP A 358 -5.48 -1.81 -10.20
N TYR A 359 -5.64 -1.49 -8.90
CA TYR A 359 -4.90 -2.16 -7.84
C TYR A 359 -5.28 -3.63 -7.76
N THR A 360 -4.28 -4.49 -7.83
CA THR A 360 -4.47 -5.93 -7.96
C THR A 360 -3.63 -6.70 -6.95
N VAL A 361 -4.22 -7.75 -6.39
CA VAL A 361 -3.54 -8.70 -5.52
C VAL A 361 -3.49 -10.06 -6.20
N ILE A 362 -2.29 -10.60 -6.41
CA ILE A 362 -2.08 -11.95 -6.95
C ILE A 362 -1.25 -12.73 -5.93
N PRO A 363 -1.84 -13.75 -5.26
CA PRO A 363 -1.13 -14.53 -4.26
C PRO A 363 0.12 -15.23 -4.79
N SER A 364 1.03 -15.56 -3.90
CA SER A 364 2.24 -16.34 -4.21
C SER A 364 1.92 -17.69 -4.82
N ASN A 365 2.68 -18.09 -5.85
CA ASN A 365 2.57 -19.40 -6.49
C ASN A 365 1.15 -19.77 -6.94
N THR A 366 0.40 -18.80 -7.44
CA THR A 366 -0.98 -19.01 -7.94
C THR A 366 -1.16 -18.48 -9.35
N SER A 367 -2.20 -18.99 -10.00
CA SER A 367 -2.76 -18.39 -11.22
C SER A 367 -4.05 -17.68 -10.88
N SER A 368 -4.19 -16.46 -11.33
CA SER A 368 -5.35 -15.60 -11.09
C SER A 368 -5.95 -15.10 -12.40
N THR A 369 -7.25 -14.92 -12.41
CA THR A 369 -7.96 -14.23 -13.47
C THR A 369 -8.30 -12.82 -13.00
N ILE A 370 -7.83 -11.82 -13.73
CA ILE A 370 -7.99 -10.40 -13.41
C ILE A 370 -8.93 -9.79 -14.44
N THR A 371 -9.84 -8.92 -14.00
CA THR A 371 -10.65 -8.09 -14.88
C THR A 371 -10.26 -6.63 -14.65
N ILE A 372 -9.85 -5.94 -15.71
CA ILE A 372 -9.51 -4.52 -15.70
C ILE A 372 -10.51 -3.78 -16.57
N THR A 373 -11.11 -2.73 -16.03
CA THR A 373 -12.11 -1.90 -16.70
C THR A 373 -11.73 -0.44 -16.61
N GLY A 374 -11.89 0.30 -17.70
CA GLY A 374 -11.70 1.75 -17.72
C GLY A 374 -11.84 2.32 -19.11
N ASN A 375 -11.88 3.65 -19.20
CA ASN A 375 -11.93 4.36 -20.48
C ASN A 375 -10.50 4.61 -20.97
N PRO A 376 -10.09 4.02 -22.12
CA PRO A 376 -8.74 4.22 -22.65
C PRO A 376 -8.54 5.59 -23.32
N ASP A 377 -9.61 6.37 -23.54
CA ASP A 377 -9.60 7.67 -24.27
C ASP A 377 -8.84 7.57 -25.60
N LEU A 378 -9.15 6.52 -26.39
CA LEU A 378 -8.54 6.26 -27.67
C LEU A 378 -9.58 6.37 -28.78
N PRO A 379 -9.21 6.95 -29.96
CA PRO A 379 -10.11 7.09 -31.10
C PRO A 379 -10.42 5.73 -31.75
N ILE A 380 -11.43 5.74 -32.62
CA ILE A 380 -11.79 4.60 -33.46
C ILE A 380 -10.56 4.04 -34.20
N GLY A 381 -10.40 2.72 -34.20
CA GLY A 381 -9.30 2.07 -34.88
C GLY A 381 -8.97 0.68 -34.37
N GLU A 382 -7.97 0.07 -34.99
CA GLU A 382 -7.44 -1.23 -34.60
C GLU A 382 -6.28 -1.08 -33.63
N TYR A 383 -6.34 -1.81 -32.52
CA TYR A 383 -5.40 -1.78 -31.40
C TYR A 383 -5.00 -3.19 -30.99
N TYR A 384 -3.89 -3.30 -30.28
CA TYR A 384 -3.60 -4.48 -29.48
C TYR A 384 -3.56 -4.17 -28.00
N ALA A 385 -3.96 -5.15 -27.19
CA ALA A 385 -3.93 -5.14 -25.74
C ALA A 385 -2.97 -6.23 -25.23
N ILE A 386 -2.23 -5.93 -24.18
CA ILE A 386 -1.35 -6.87 -23.47
C ILE A 386 -1.23 -6.47 -22.00
N GLY A 387 -0.95 -7.44 -21.13
CA GLY A 387 -0.75 -7.16 -19.70
C GLY A 387 0.47 -6.29 -19.44
N SER A 388 0.34 -5.44 -18.44
CA SER A 388 1.40 -4.57 -17.91
C SER A 388 1.27 -4.52 -16.38
N TYR A 389 2.38 -4.45 -15.66
CA TYR A 389 2.42 -4.49 -14.22
C TYR A 389 3.50 -3.56 -13.67
N ARG A 390 3.36 -3.15 -12.42
CA ARG A 390 4.37 -2.36 -11.72
C ARG A 390 5.43 -3.30 -11.13
N LYS A 391 6.68 -2.89 -11.23
CA LYS A 391 7.82 -3.51 -10.55
C LYS A 391 8.90 -2.46 -10.38
N ASP A 392 9.50 -2.36 -9.18
CA ASP A 392 10.50 -1.33 -8.84
C ASP A 392 9.97 0.08 -9.18
N ASP A 393 8.74 0.38 -8.79
CA ASP A 393 8.01 1.62 -9.07
C ASP A 393 7.96 2.02 -10.56
N THR A 394 8.22 1.08 -11.47
CA THR A 394 8.16 1.28 -12.92
C THR A 394 7.18 0.33 -13.60
N TRP A 395 6.56 0.80 -14.68
CA TRP A 395 5.73 -0.05 -15.51
C TRP A 395 6.57 -1.01 -16.34
N LYS A 396 6.30 -2.30 -16.20
CA LYS A 396 6.80 -3.38 -17.06
C LYS A 396 5.66 -3.88 -17.93
N GLN A 397 6.00 -4.45 -19.07
CA GLN A 397 5.05 -4.98 -20.04
C GLN A 397 5.47 -6.40 -20.40
N PHE A 398 4.51 -7.31 -20.55
CA PHE A 398 4.80 -8.61 -21.14
C PHE A 398 5.21 -8.44 -22.60
N THR A 399 6.27 -9.12 -23.01
CA THR A 399 6.92 -8.88 -24.31
C THR A 399 6.56 -9.88 -25.39
N ASN A 400 6.00 -11.05 -25.03
CA ASN A 400 5.61 -12.07 -26.01
C ASN A 400 4.47 -11.55 -26.89
N SER A 401 4.74 -11.40 -28.17
CA SER A 401 3.76 -10.90 -29.17
C SER A 401 2.56 -11.83 -29.36
N GLU A 402 2.71 -13.12 -29.11
CA GLU A 402 1.62 -14.12 -29.21
C GLU A 402 0.56 -13.92 -28.11
N LEU A 403 0.89 -13.18 -27.02
CA LEU A 403 -0.02 -12.84 -25.93
C LEU A 403 -0.81 -11.54 -26.17
N ARG A 404 -0.67 -10.92 -27.34
CA ARG A 404 -1.41 -9.73 -27.73
C ARG A 404 -2.81 -10.09 -28.19
N LEU A 405 -3.80 -9.39 -27.63
CA LEU A 405 -5.15 -9.38 -28.20
C LEU A 405 -5.24 -8.24 -29.22
N VAL A 406 -5.59 -8.53 -30.45
CA VAL A 406 -5.96 -7.49 -31.46
C VAL A 406 -7.47 -7.27 -31.38
N PHE A 407 -7.89 -6.00 -31.31
CA PHE A 407 -9.30 -5.62 -31.23
C PHE A 407 -9.55 -4.26 -31.89
N THR A 408 -10.82 -3.93 -32.13
CA THR A 408 -11.21 -2.68 -32.81
C THR A 408 -12.09 -1.86 -31.85
N ILE A 409 -11.73 -0.58 -31.67
CA ILE A 409 -12.61 0.42 -31.06
C ILE A 409 -13.55 0.93 -32.15
N LYS A 410 -14.85 0.76 -31.95
CA LYS A 410 -15.92 1.12 -32.87
C LYS A 410 -16.50 2.49 -32.53
N ASP A 411 -17.21 3.09 -33.48
CA ASP A 411 -18.02 4.28 -33.25
C ASP A 411 -19.19 3.99 -32.30
N VAL A 412 -19.64 5.00 -31.61
CA VAL A 412 -20.91 4.94 -30.88
C VAL A 412 -22.00 4.77 -31.93
N GLU A 413 -22.66 3.61 -31.98
CA GLU A 413 -23.89 3.49 -32.77
C GLU A 413 -24.90 4.50 -32.21
N THR A 414 -24.98 5.68 -32.84
CA THR A 414 -26.09 6.58 -32.65
C THR A 414 -27.29 5.85 -33.23
N GLY A 415 -28.22 5.39 -32.37
CA GLY A 415 -29.39 4.57 -32.73
C GLY A 415 -30.42 5.29 -33.61
N ILE A 416 -29.95 6.05 -34.59
CA ILE A 416 -30.69 6.50 -35.77
C ILE A 416 -30.35 5.50 -36.87
N GLY A 417 -31.04 4.35 -36.84
CA GLY A 417 -31.02 3.46 -37.96
C GLY A 417 -31.30 4.27 -39.23
N GLN A 418 -30.38 4.19 -40.20
CA GLN A 418 -30.72 4.57 -41.59
C GLN A 418 -31.89 3.68 -42.01
N THR A 419 -33.11 4.19 -41.84
CA THR A 419 -34.22 3.66 -42.58
C THR A 419 -33.88 3.83 -44.05
N GLU A 420 -33.68 2.72 -44.77
CA GLU A 420 -33.69 2.72 -46.20
C GLU A 420 -34.82 3.63 -46.69
N SER A 421 -34.48 4.54 -47.54
CA SER A 421 -35.42 5.48 -48.17
C SER A 421 -36.47 4.67 -48.96
N SER A 422 -37.56 4.33 -48.31
CA SER A 422 -38.80 4.01 -49.02
C SER A 422 -39.49 5.29 -49.36
N LYS A 423 -39.49 5.57 -50.65
CA LYS A 423 -40.35 6.48 -51.41
C LYS A 423 -41.43 7.26 -50.62
N GLY A 424 -41.30 8.56 -50.63
CA GLY A 424 -42.44 9.45 -50.72
C GLY A 424 -43.15 9.84 -49.44
N LEU A 425 -42.53 10.72 -48.62
CA LEU A 425 -43.31 11.56 -47.74
C LEU A 425 -43.37 12.98 -48.35
N LYS A 426 -44.55 13.34 -48.87
CA LYS A 426 -44.90 14.73 -49.21
C LYS A 426 -45.10 15.50 -47.91
N VAL A 427 -44.20 16.42 -47.63
CA VAL A 427 -44.40 17.40 -46.59
C VAL A 427 -45.39 18.44 -47.12
N ILE A 428 -46.58 18.51 -46.49
CA ILE A 428 -47.53 19.60 -46.71
C ILE A 428 -47.21 20.67 -45.65
N PRO A 429 -46.85 21.90 -46.05
CA PRO A 429 -46.67 22.97 -45.08
C PRO A 429 -48.04 23.43 -44.55
N THR A 430 -48.30 23.25 -43.26
CA THR A 430 -49.41 23.92 -42.59
C THR A 430 -48.94 25.28 -42.13
N ASN A 431 -49.38 26.31 -42.85
CA ASN A 431 -49.42 27.68 -42.33
C ASN A 431 -50.42 27.73 -41.17
N ILE A 432 -49.94 28.11 -40.02
CA ILE A 432 -50.79 28.65 -38.94
C ILE A 432 -50.15 29.97 -38.52
N GLY A 433 -50.98 31.05 -38.60
CA GLY A 433 -50.66 32.43 -38.38
C GLY A 433 -50.32 32.85 -36.95
#